data_79b03ca85602d15edda7d1f3546c6b73
#
_entry.id   79b03ca85602d15edda7d1f3546c6b73
#
_cell.length_a   1.000
_cell.length_b   1.000
_cell.length_c   1.000
_cell.angle_alpha   90.00
_cell.angle_beta   90.00
_cell.angle_gamma   90.00
#
_symmetry.space_group_name_H-M   'P 1'
#
loop_
_entity.id
_entity.type
_entity.pdbx_description
1 polymer ?
#
loop_
_entity_poly.entity_id
_entity_poly.type
_entity_poly.pdbx_seq_one_letter_code
_entity_poly.pdbx_strand_id
1 'polypeptide(L)'
;PVWSFLYRKMIHKLVAKGYRCIAPDLMGMGKSDKPISIKYHIYDTHCDNILTFIKKLKLKKITLFCQDWGSLIGLRIAGENSNLFSGIIAANAEIPNFTEESNPLYIPEPLKINTKIKSFKKAMAYHMLNNNGFNMDIFQVWVTYCITTPFVHISEIMGLSLSRNFKKDQKILDAYTAPFPSFIYMAGPRTLPSMNAGITGQTLKAIDGLKKFKKPFLSLIGLQDKLLGTPRIQNRFIKMVPGAKGQDHEQFKEANHFIQEDIGEIMAERMHKFIVKNKI
;
A
#
# COMPACT_ATOMS: atom_id res chain seq x y z
N PRO A 1 -3.82 2.58 6.20
CA PRO A 1 -5.06 3.29 6.58
C PRO A 1 -5.03 4.77 6.16
N VAL A 2 -4.43 5.07 5.01
CA VAL A 2 -4.33 6.42 4.44
C VAL A 2 -5.30 6.60 3.27
N TRP A 3 -5.38 7.80 2.73
CA TRP A 3 -6.32 8.18 1.69
C TRP A 3 -5.65 9.01 0.59
N SER A 4 -6.38 9.45 -0.41
CA SER A 4 -5.85 10.15 -1.59
C SER A 4 -5.02 11.40 -1.26
N PHE A 5 -5.15 11.96 -0.06
CA PHE A 5 -4.29 13.05 0.43
C PHE A 5 -2.79 12.70 0.40
N LEU A 6 -2.44 11.42 0.53
CA LEU A 6 -1.06 10.94 0.38
C LEU A 6 -0.45 11.32 -0.97
N TYR A 7 -1.28 11.36 -2.01
CA TYR A 7 -0.85 11.61 -3.39
C TYR A 7 -0.87 13.09 -3.79
N ARG A 8 -1.26 14.04 -2.90
CA ARG A 8 -1.44 15.46 -3.24
C ARG A 8 -0.23 16.09 -3.92
N LYS A 9 1.00 15.79 -3.44
CA LYS A 9 2.25 16.31 -4.02
C LYS A 9 2.46 15.79 -5.45
N MET A 10 2.19 14.51 -5.68
CA MET A 10 2.28 13.89 -7.00
C MET A 10 1.21 14.41 -7.95
N ILE A 11 -0.05 14.46 -7.51
CA ILE A 11 -1.21 14.92 -8.30
C ILE A 11 -0.95 16.34 -8.79
N HIS A 12 -0.54 17.24 -7.90
CA HIS A 12 -0.27 18.65 -8.27
C HIS A 12 0.75 18.77 -9.41
N LYS A 13 1.87 18.04 -9.30
CA LYS A 13 2.94 18.06 -10.33
C LYS A 13 2.50 17.40 -11.64
N LEU A 14 1.75 16.31 -11.58
CA LEU A 14 1.30 15.58 -12.77
C LEU A 14 0.20 16.33 -13.52
N VAL A 15 -0.75 16.94 -12.81
CA VAL A 15 -1.80 17.79 -13.42
C VAL A 15 -1.17 18.99 -14.12
N ALA A 16 -0.15 19.63 -13.54
CA ALA A 16 0.58 20.71 -14.17
C ALA A 16 1.31 20.30 -15.49
N LYS A 17 1.54 18.99 -15.68
CA LYS A 17 2.09 18.41 -16.92
C LYS A 17 0.98 17.90 -17.88
N GLY A 18 -0.30 18.18 -17.59
CA GLY A 18 -1.44 17.82 -18.44
C GLY A 18 -1.99 16.41 -18.23
N TYR A 19 -1.56 15.67 -17.22
CA TYR A 19 -2.11 14.34 -16.94
C TYR A 19 -3.45 14.40 -16.19
N ARG A 20 -4.36 13.51 -16.55
CA ARG A 20 -5.55 13.22 -15.76
C ARG A 20 -5.18 12.27 -14.63
N CYS A 21 -5.23 12.75 -13.39
CA CYS A 21 -4.94 11.95 -12.20
C CYS A 21 -6.25 11.46 -11.56
N ILE A 22 -6.29 10.17 -11.21
CA ILE A 22 -7.43 9.54 -10.53
C ILE A 22 -6.88 8.80 -9.32
N ALA A 23 -7.27 9.22 -8.12
CA ALA A 23 -6.83 8.66 -6.85
C ALA A 23 -8.07 8.28 -6.01
N PRO A 24 -8.63 7.08 -6.20
CA PRO A 24 -9.78 6.63 -5.43
C PRO A 24 -9.40 6.34 -3.98
N ASP A 25 -10.22 6.76 -3.05
CA ASP A 25 -10.15 6.28 -1.68
C ASP A 25 -10.81 4.89 -1.60
N LEU A 26 -10.14 3.93 -0.99
CA LEU A 26 -10.73 2.62 -0.75
C LEU A 26 -11.95 2.75 0.17
N MET A 27 -12.93 1.84 0.01
CA MET A 27 -14.06 1.78 0.94
C MET A 27 -13.58 1.66 2.38
N GLY A 28 -14.15 2.45 3.26
CA GLY A 28 -13.70 2.56 4.63
C GLY A 28 -12.58 3.58 4.87
N MET A 29 -12.04 4.21 3.81
CA MET A 29 -10.94 5.18 3.88
C MET A 29 -11.35 6.54 3.30
N GLY A 30 -10.60 7.58 3.68
CA GLY A 30 -10.70 8.92 3.10
C GLY A 30 -12.12 9.46 3.00
N LYS A 31 -12.51 9.88 1.80
CA LYS A 31 -13.82 10.43 1.48
C LYS A 31 -14.84 9.39 1.01
N SER A 32 -14.41 8.14 0.80
CA SER A 32 -15.34 7.05 0.46
C SER A 32 -16.21 6.67 1.65
N ASP A 33 -17.34 6.02 1.36
CA ASP A 33 -18.23 5.48 2.38
C ASP A 33 -17.50 4.55 3.34
N LYS A 34 -17.94 4.52 4.60
CA LYS A 34 -17.29 3.78 5.67
C LYS A 34 -18.21 2.70 6.24
N PRO A 35 -18.27 1.52 5.60
CA PRO A 35 -18.97 0.39 6.18
C PRO A 35 -18.44 0.10 7.58
N ILE A 36 -19.34 0.09 8.56
CA ILE A 36 -19.00 -0.11 9.97
C ILE A 36 -18.76 -1.57 10.34
N SER A 37 -19.20 -2.50 9.50
CA SER A 37 -18.97 -3.92 9.70
C SER A 37 -17.56 -4.32 9.26
N ILE A 38 -16.79 -4.90 10.17
CA ILE A 38 -15.48 -5.48 9.85
C ILE A 38 -15.57 -6.59 8.79
N LYS A 39 -16.72 -7.31 8.72
CA LYS A 39 -16.97 -8.39 7.75
C LYS A 39 -17.05 -7.88 6.30
N TYR A 40 -17.29 -6.58 6.10
CA TYR A 40 -17.28 -5.98 4.77
C TYR A 40 -15.86 -5.91 4.18
N HIS A 41 -14.87 -5.67 5.04
CA HIS A 41 -13.50 -5.40 4.63
C HIS A 41 -12.73 -6.70 4.40
N ILE A 42 -12.98 -7.33 3.26
CA ILE A 42 -12.24 -8.48 2.77
C ILE A 42 -11.53 -8.13 1.46
N TYR A 43 -10.44 -8.81 1.16
CA TYR A 43 -9.57 -8.52 0.02
C TYR A 43 -10.33 -8.51 -1.32
N ASP A 44 -11.15 -9.53 -1.56
CA ASP A 44 -11.93 -9.64 -2.81
C ASP A 44 -12.90 -8.47 -3.00
N THR A 45 -13.60 -8.06 -1.93
CA THR A 45 -14.52 -6.92 -1.98
C THR A 45 -13.80 -5.63 -2.37
N HIS A 46 -12.59 -5.38 -1.84
CA HIS A 46 -11.82 -4.20 -2.23
C HIS A 46 -11.34 -4.25 -3.69
N CYS A 47 -10.92 -5.43 -4.16
CA CYS A 47 -10.56 -5.62 -5.57
C CYS A 47 -11.76 -5.39 -6.50
N ASP A 48 -12.93 -5.95 -6.18
CA ASP A 48 -14.16 -5.82 -6.96
C ASP A 48 -14.66 -4.37 -7.00
N ASN A 49 -14.58 -3.66 -5.88
CA ASN A 49 -14.93 -2.24 -5.82
C ASN A 49 -14.07 -1.40 -6.77
N ILE A 50 -12.76 -1.58 -6.76
CA ILE A 50 -11.85 -0.84 -7.64
C ILE A 50 -12.02 -1.25 -9.10
N LEU A 51 -12.20 -2.54 -9.40
CA LEU A 51 -12.46 -2.99 -10.76
C LEU A 51 -13.79 -2.44 -11.28
N THR A 52 -14.83 -2.42 -10.45
CA THR A 52 -16.14 -1.82 -10.76
C THR A 52 -16.02 -0.32 -11.03
N PHE A 53 -15.27 0.39 -10.20
CA PHE A 53 -14.95 1.82 -10.38
C PHE A 53 -14.28 2.07 -11.75
N ILE A 54 -13.25 1.30 -12.10
CA ILE A 54 -12.55 1.37 -13.39
C ILE A 54 -13.55 1.17 -14.56
N LYS A 55 -14.39 0.14 -14.47
CA LYS A 55 -15.39 -0.18 -15.50
C LYS A 55 -16.47 0.89 -15.64
N LYS A 56 -17.02 1.39 -14.51
CA LYS A 56 -18.06 2.45 -14.52
C LYS A 56 -17.55 3.76 -15.11
N LEU A 57 -16.31 4.13 -14.83
CA LEU A 57 -15.66 5.30 -15.42
C LEU A 57 -15.12 5.05 -16.83
N LYS A 58 -15.26 3.82 -17.35
CA LYS A 58 -14.77 3.41 -18.68
C LYS A 58 -13.28 3.73 -18.88
N LEU A 59 -12.48 3.59 -17.82
CA LEU A 59 -11.05 3.90 -17.87
C LEU A 59 -10.32 2.90 -18.75
N LYS A 60 -9.42 3.41 -19.60
CA LYS A 60 -8.57 2.65 -20.52
C LYS A 60 -7.18 3.28 -20.55
N LYS A 61 -6.21 2.54 -21.03
CA LYS A 61 -4.81 3.01 -21.14
C LYS A 61 -4.29 3.58 -19.81
N ILE A 62 -4.58 2.89 -18.72
CA ILE A 62 -4.21 3.33 -17.37
C ILE A 62 -2.71 3.17 -17.16
N THR A 63 -2.03 4.21 -16.71
CA THR A 63 -0.72 4.07 -16.06
C THR A 63 -0.98 3.98 -14.55
N LEU A 64 -0.81 2.77 -14.00
CA LEU A 64 -1.03 2.49 -12.59
C LEU A 64 0.20 2.93 -11.79
N PHE A 65 0.00 3.72 -10.74
CA PHE A 65 0.93 3.86 -9.63
C PHE A 65 0.32 3.19 -8.40
N CYS A 66 1.02 2.26 -7.77
CA CYS A 66 0.50 1.53 -6.61
C CYS A 66 1.57 1.31 -5.54
N GLN A 67 1.13 1.29 -4.28
CA GLN A 67 1.97 1.14 -3.09
C GLN A 67 1.19 0.37 -2.00
N ASP A 68 1.85 -0.47 -1.22
CA ASP A 68 1.30 -1.22 -0.08
C ASP A 68 -0.01 -1.93 -0.45
N TRP A 69 -1.11 -1.74 0.27
CA TRP A 69 -2.43 -2.28 -0.07
C TRP A 69 -2.90 -1.91 -1.47
N GLY A 70 -2.54 -0.71 -1.94
CA GLY A 70 -2.80 -0.31 -3.32
C GLY A 70 -2.08 -1.19 -4.33
N SER A 71 -0.93 -1.78 -3.97
CA SER A 71 -0.24 -2.74 -4.83
C SER A 71 -0.88 -4.13 -4.79
N LEU A 72 -1.29 -4.62 -3.61
CA LEU A 72 -1.99 -5.90 -3.53
C LEU A 72 -3.26 -5.90 -4.41
N ILE A 73 -4.04 -4.82 -4.34
CA ILE A 73 -5.27 -4.65 -5.11
C ILE A 73 -4.96 -4.33 -6.57
N GLY A 74 -4.12 -3.33 -6.81
CA GLY A 74 -3.84 -2.81 -8.15
C GLY A 74 -3.10 -3.81 -9.05
N LEU A 75 -2.11 -4.53 -8.52
CA LEU A 75 -1.37 -5.55 -9.27
C LEU A 75 -2.23 -6.77 -9.55
N ARG A 76 -3.15 -7.15 -8.64
CA ARG A 76 -4.14 -8.19 -8.93
C ARG A 76 -5.02 -7.79 -10.10
N ILE A 77 -5.60 -6.61 -10.06
CA ILE A 77 -6.46 -6.13 -11.14
C ILE A 77 -5.68 -6.03 -12.46
N ALA A 78 -4.45 -5.52 -12.43
CA ALA A 78 -3.62 -5.37 -13.61
C ALA A 78 -3.20 -6.72 -14.22
N GLY A 79 -2.84 -7.68 -13.38
CA GLY A 79 -2.50 -9.03 -13.83
C GLY A 79 -3.69 -9.76 -14.47
N GLU A 80 -4.87 -9.64 -13.88
CA GLU A 80 -6.10 -10.27 -14.38
C GLU A 80 -6.73 -9.52 -15.58
N ASN A 81 -6.47 -8.21 -15.74
CA ASN A 81 -7.09 -7.33 -16.73
C ASN A 81 -6.04 -6.47 -17.45
N SER A 82 -4.96 -7.07 -17.94
CA SER A 82 -3.80 -6.35 -18.49
C SER A 82 -4.12 -5.41 -19.67
N ASN A 83 -5.22 -5.66 -20.37
CA ASN A 83 -5.70 -4.82 -21.49
C ASN A 83 -6.12 -3.42 -21.06
N LEU A 84 -6.50 -3.20 -19.80
CA LEU A 84 -6.89 -1.89 -19.27
C LEU A 84 -5.69 -0.96 -19.03
N PHE A 85 -4.49 -1.51 -18.87
CA PHE A 85 -3.29 -0.78 -18.44
C PHE A 85 -2.32 -0.58 -19.61
N SER A 86 -1.66 0.59 -19.64
CA SER A 86 -0.56 0.90 -20.55
C SER A 86 0.81 0.73 -19.87
N GLY A 87 0.88 0.90 -18.56
CA GLY A 87 2.09 0.72 -17.78
C GLY A 87 1.79 0.62 -16.29
N ILE A 88 2.75 0.13 -15.52
CA ILE A 88 2.65 -0.04 -14.07
C ILE A 88 3.89 0.54 -13.40
N ILE A 89 3.70 1.30 -12.33
CA ILE A 89 4.73 1.77 -11.42
C ILE A 89 4.41 1.23 -10.02
N ALA A 90 5.23 0.31 -9.55
CA ALA A 90 5.10 -0.34 -8.26
C ALA A 90 6.12 0.26 -7.28
N ALA A 91 5.64 1.00 -6.28
CA ALA A 91 6.46 1.66 -5.27
C ALA A 91 6.22 1.04 -3.89
N ASN A 92 7.25 0.60 -3.18
CA ASN A 92 7.11 -0.15 -1.92
C ASN A 92 5.92 -1.12 -2.01
N ALA A 93 5.98 -2.00 -2.99
CA ALA A 93 4.86 -2.81 -3.45
C ALA A 93 5.09 -4.30 -3.16
N GLU A 94 3.98 -5.02 -3.05
CA GLU A 94 3.98 -6.47 -2.89
C GLU A 94 2.79 -7.08 -3.66
N ILE A 95 2.96 -8.32 -4.11
CA ILE A 95 1.88 -9.23 -4.47
C ILE A 95 2.25 -10.61 -3.92
N PRO A 96 1.49 -11.13 -2.96
CA PRO A 96 1.78 -12.43 -2.35
C PRO A 96 1.75 -13.54 -3.38
N ASN A 97 2.80 -14.37 -3.39
CA ASN A 97 2.86 -15.59 -4.20
C ASN A 97 2.75 -16.80 -3.28
N PHE A 98 1.54 -17.30 -3.14
CA PHE A 98 1.27 -18.53 -2.41
C PHE A 98 1.35 -19.71 -3.36
N THR A 99 2.56 -20.26 -3.51
CA THR A 99 2.73 -21.62 -4.05
C THR A 99 2.49 -22.62 -2.91
N GLU A 100 2.17 -23.86 -3.22
CA GLU A 100 1.93 -24.94 -2.23
C GLU A 100 3.09 -25.10 -1.23
N GLU A 101 4.31 -24.67 -1.59
CA GLU A 101 5.50 -24.70 -0.76
C GLU A 101 5.68 -23.44 0.10
N SER A 102 5.01 -22.34 -0.21
CA SER A 102 5.07 -21.13 0.59
C SER A 102 3.95 -21.17 1.64
N ASN A 103 4.34 -21.28 2.90
CA ASN A 103 3.43 -21.09 4.02
C ASN A 103 2.51 -19.89 3.72
N PRO A 104 1.16 -20.05 3.79
CA PRO A 104 0.27 -18.91 3.69
C PRO A 104 0.77 -17.85 4.66
N LEU A 105 0.66 -16.57 4.31
CA LEU A 105 0.99 -15.49 5.23
C LEU A 105 0.39 -15.84 6.59
N TYR A 106 1.26 -16.34 7.45
CA TYR A 106 0.89 -16.65 8.81
C TYR A 106 0.31 -15.38 9.40
N ILE A 107 -1.01 -15.39 9.64
CA ILE A 107 -1.52 -14.43 10.60
C ILE A 107 -1.15 -15.02 11.94
N PRO A 108 -0.18 -14.39 12.58
CA PRO A 108 0.10 -14.80 13.92
C PRO A 108 -1.16 -14.64 14.76
N GLU A 109 -1.44 -15.63 15.60
CA GLU A 109 -2.41 -15.48 16.69
C GLU A 109 -2.23 -14.09 17.30
N PRO A 110 -3.32 -13.33 17.51
CA PRO A 110 -3.21 -12.02 18.12
C PRO A 110 -2.41 -12.13 19.39
N LEU A 111 -1.32 -11.37 19.47
CA LEU A 111 -0.53 -11.32 20.68
C LEU A 111 -1.44 -10.96 21.85
N LYS A 112 -1.26 -11.60 23.01
CA LYS A 112 -1.92 -11.18 24.24
C LYS A 112 -1.41 -9.79 24.62
N ILE A 113 -1.98 -8.76 24.02
CA ILE A 113 -1.67 -7.37 24.33
C ILE A 113 -2.61 -6.93 25.44
N ASN A 114 -2.04 -6.24 26.43
CA ASN A 114 -2.87 -5.53 27.40
C ASN A 114 -3.77 -4.53 26.65
N THR A 115 -5.08 -4.81 26.64
CA THR A 115 -6.10 -4.01 25.92
C THR A 115 -6.18 -2.54 26.34
N LYS A 116 -5.47 -2.16 27.42
CA LYS A 116 -5.31 -0.76 27.86
C LYS A 116 -4.30 0.03 27.00
N ILE A 117 -3.53 -0.62 26.11
CA ILE A 117 -2.53 0.06 25.27
C ILE A 117 -3.25 0.68 24.06
N LYS A 118 -3.44 2.00 24.10
CA LYS A 118 -4.14 2.76 23.06
C LYS A 118 -3.21 3.38 22.00
N SER A 119 -1.90 3.11 22.05
CA SER A 119 -0.91 3.69 21.14
C SER A 119 -0.08 2.57 20.51
N PHE A 120 0.13 2.62 19.20
CA PHE A 120 0.95 1.64 18.48
C PHE A 120 2.41 1.67 18.95
N LYS A 121 2.96 2.85 19.20
CA LYS A 121 4.31 3.01 19.77
C LYS A 121 4.44 2.32 21.12
N LYS A 122 3.42 2.47 21.99
CA LYS A 122 3.39 1.79 23.28
C LYS A 122 3.22 0.26 23.12
N ALA A 123 2.42 -0.18 22.15
CA ALA A 123 2.27 -1.60 21.84
C ALA A 123 3.61 -2.22 21.40
N MET A 124 4.34 -1.55 20.51
CA MET A 124 5.68 -1.97 20.12
C MET A 124 6.64 -2.03 21.31
N ALA A 125 6.71 -0.97 22.12
CA ALA A 125 7.59 -0.92 23.29
C ALA A 125 7.26 -2.01 24.30
N TYR A 126 5.97 -2.23 24.59
CA TYR A 126 5.51 -3.31 25.48
C TYR A 126 5.97 -4.69 24.99
N HIS A 127 5.81 -4.93 23.69
CA HIS A 127 6.17 -6.20 23.08
C HIS A 127 7.70 -6.43 23.08
N MET A 128 8.48 -5.39 22.79
CA MET A 128 9.95 -5.43 22.88
C MET A 128 10.44 -5.77 24.29
N LEU A 129 9.85 -5.19 25.32
CA LEU A 129 10.22 -5.41 26.71
C LEU A 129 9.88 -6.84 27.19
N ASN A 130 8.78 -7.42 26.72
CA ASN A 130 8.31 -8.73 27.20
C ASN A 130 8.84 -9.93 26.39
N ASN A 131 9.48 -9.71 25.23
CA ASN A 131 10.02 -10.77 24.39
C ASN A 131 11.53 -10.67 24.18
N ASN A 132 12.28 -10.16 25.18
CA ASN A 132 13.75 -10.03 25.17
C ASN A 132 14.34 -9.37 23.93
N GLY A 133 13.60 -8.48 23.27
CA GLY A 133 14.08 -7.58 22.22
C GLY A 133 14.43 -8.19 20.87
N PHE A 134 14.56 -9.50 20.75
CA PHE A 134 15.31 -10.09 19.63
C PHE A 134 14.49 -10.72 18.50
N ASN A 135 13.16 -10.89 18.64
CA ASN A 135 12.34 -11.52 17.59
C ASN A 135 10.95 -10.88 17.47
N MET A 136 10.93 -9.55 17.34
CA MET A 136 9.66 -8.85 17.17
C MET A 136 9.24 -8.87 15.70
N ASP A 137 8.19 -9.61 15.37
CA ASP A 137 7.47 -9.41 14.14
C ASP A 137 6.62 -8.13 14.26
N ILE A 138 7.17 -7.03 13.72
CA ILE A 138 6.51 -5.70 13.72
C ILE A 138 5.14 -5.79 13.05
N PHE A 139 4.98 -6.63 12.02
CA PHE A 139 3.71 -6.82 11.36
C PHE A 139 2.67 -7.48 12.27
N GLN A 140 3.09 -8.47 13.08
CA GLN A 140 2.22 -9.08 14.10
C GLN A 140 1.74 -8.08 15.14
N VAL A 141 2.64 -7.22 15.63
CA VAL A 141 2.27 -6.15 16.58
C VAL A 141 1.28 -5.19 15.93
N TRP A 142 1.49 -4.85 14.67
CA TRP A 142 0.61 -3.99 13.88
C TRP A 142 -0.78 -4.59 13.73
N VAL A 143 -0.89 -5.84 13.28
CA VAL A 143 -2.16 -6.56 13.15
C VAL A 143 -2.88 -6.58 14.49
N THR A 144 -2.19 -7.00 15.56
CA THR A 144 -2.79 -7.11 16.90
C THR A 144 -3.29 -5.76 17.42
N TYR A 145 -2.48 -4.70 17.26
CA TYR A 145 -2.90 -3.35 17.65
C TYR A 145 -4.19 -2.94 16.91
N CYS A 146 -4.25 -3.14 15.60
CA CYS A 146 -5.40 -2.73 14.80
C CYS A 146 -6.68 -3.49 15.19
N ILE A 147 -6.63 -4.79 15.42
CA ILE A 147 -7.84 -5.58 15.77
C ILE A 147 -8.29 -5.36 17.20
N THR A 148 -7.38 -5.05 18.13
CA THR A 148 -7.70 -4.90 19.55
C THR A 148 -8.06 -3.47 19.96
N THR A 149 -7.57 -2.45 19.23
CA THR A 149 -7.91 -1.05 19.54
C THR A 149 -9.24 -0.65 18.91
N PRO A 150 -10.11 0.08 19.63
CA PRO A 150 -11.32 0.65 19.03
C PRO A 150 -11.01 1.82 18.09
N PHE A 151 -9.92 2.54 18.32
CA PHE A 151 -9.51 3.70 17.54
C PHE A 151 -8.03 3.59 17.15
N VAL A 152 -7.78 3.46 15.84
CA VAL A 152 -6.42 3.45 15.27
C VAL A 152 -5.93 4.88 15.09
N HIS A 153 -4.86 5.25 15.80
CA HIS A 153 -4.26 6.58 15.70
C HIS A 153 -3.44 6.72 14.40
N ILE A 154 -4.13 7.14 13.32
CA ILE A 154 -3.54 7.23 11.98
C ILE A 154 -2.32 8.18 11.94
N SER A 155 -2.41 9.32 12.62
CA SER A 155 -1.30 10.29 12.73
C SER A 155 -0.05 9.68 13.35
N GLU A 156 -0.19 8.83 14.36
CA GLU A 156 0.93 8.12 14.99
C GLU A 156 1.58 7.14 14.01
N ILE A 157 0.76 6.36 13.30
CA ILE A 157 1.22 5.40 12.29
C ILE A 157 1.99 6.11 11.18
N MET A 158 1.42 7.20 10.66
CA MET A 158 2.09 8.03 9.68
C MET A 158 3.44 8.52 10.20
N GLY A 159 3.46 9.10 11.41
CA GLY A 159 4.68 9.64 12.00
C GLY A 159 5.79 8.61 12.23
N LEU A 160 5.45 7.32 12.35
CA LEU A 160 6.40 6.21 12.49
C LEU A 160 6.87 5.64 11.15
N SER A 161 6.08 5.82 10.09
CA SER A 161 6.28 5.21 8.78
C SER A 161 6.81 6.19 7.72
N LEU A 162 7.06 7.44 8.10
CA LEU A 162 7.71 8.45 7.26
C LEU A 162 9.23 8.42 7.41
N SER A 163 9.93 9.02 6.46
CA SER A 163 11.37 9.16 6.47
C SER A 163 11.89 9.77 7.78
N ARG A 164 13.05 9.34 8.23
CA ARG A 164 13.74 9.93 9.39
C ARG A 164 14.03 11.42 9.20
N ASN A 165 14.18 11.86 7.96
CA ASN A 165 14.42 13.25 7.59
C ASN A 165 13.13 14.06 7.42
N PHE A 166 11.96 13.44 7.53
CA PHE A 166 10.68 14.11 7.39
C PHE A 166 10.48 15.09 8.56
N LYS A 167 10.33 16.38 8.23
CA LYS A 167 9.94 17.38 9.22
C LYS A 167 8.48 17.18 9.59
N LYS A 168 8.23 16.67 10.80
CA LYS A 168 6.88 16.40 11.29
C LYS A 168 6.07 17.70 11.36
N ASP A 169 5.06 17.80 10.52
CA ASP A 169 4.05 18.83 10.57
C ASP A 169 2.76 18.20 11.12
N GLN A 170 2.34 18.64 12.29
CA GLN A 170 1.15 18.09 12.97
C GLN A 170 -0.11 18.28 12.14
N LYS A 171 -0.24 19.39 11.40
CA LYS A 171 -1.39 19.63 10.52
C LYS A 171 -1.50 18.59 9.40
N ILE A 172 -0.36 18.16 8.84
CA ILE A 172 -0.31 17.10 7.85
C ILE A 172 -0.71 15.77 8.49
N LEU A 173 -0.18 15.46 9.66
CA LEU A 173 -0.52 14.22 10.37
C LEU A 173 -2.01 14.17 10.75
N ASP A 174 -2.57 15.28 11.20
CA ASP A 174 -3.99 15.41 11.53
C ASP A 174 -4.89 15.26 10.31
N ALA A 175 -4.47 15.74 9.13
CA ALA A 175 -5.20 15.56 7.88
C ALA A 175 -5.37 14.08 7.52
N TYR A 176 -4.44 13.19 7.90
CA TYR A 176 -4.61 11.75 7.70
C TYR A 176 -5.65 11.15 8.65
N THR A 177 -5.88 11.72 9.83
CA THR A 177 -6.88 11.27 10.80
C THR A 177 -8.26 11.88 10.54
N ALA A 178 -8.32 13.04 9.87
CA ALA A 178 -9.56 13.81 9.65
C ALA A 178 -10.75 13.01 9.08
N PRO A 179 -10.57 12.00 8.18
CA PRO A 179 -11.69 11.19 7.69
C PRO A 179 -12.35 10.28 8.74
N PHE A 180 -11.77 10.16 9.93
CA PHE A 180 -12.20 9.23 10.97
C PHE A 180 -12.58 9.97 12.26
N PRO A 181 -13.72 10.67 12.28
CA PRO A 181 -14.09 11.54 13.42
C PRO A 181 -14.48 10.77 14.69
N SER A 182 -14.76 9.46 14.58
CA SER A 182 -15.06 8.62 15.73
C SER A 182 -14.70 7.15 15.48
N PHE A 183 -14.70 6.33 16.55
CA PHE A 183 -14.33 4.92 16.50
C PHE A 183 -15.24 4.07 15.59
N ILE A 184 -16.49 4.48 15.36
CA ILE A 184 -17.42 3.74 14.48
C ILE A 184 -16.94 3.70 13.02
N TYR A 185 -16.13 4.68 12.60
CA TYR A 185 -15.57 4.76 11.25
C TYR A 185 -14.24 4.01 11.10
N MET A 186 -13.80 3.30 12.15
CA MET A 186 -12.49 2.62 12.17
C MET A 186 -12.52 1.19 11.63
N ALA A 187 -13.67 0.67 11.18
CA ALA A 187 -13.74 -0.71 10.67
C ALA A 187 -12.71 -0.98 9.57
N GLY A 188 -12.60 -0.10 8.57
CA GLY A 188 -11.60 -0.20 7.50
C GLY A 188 -10.16 -0.20 8.02
N PRO A 189 -9.68 0.86 8.70
CA PRO A 189 -8.33 0.91 9.25
C PRO A 189 -7.98 -0.25 10.18
N ARG A 190 -8.94 -0.74 10.98
CA ARG A 190 -8.75 -1.84 11.92
C ARG A 190 -8.57 -3.19 11.25
N THR A 191 -9.28 -3.43 10.16
CA THR A 191 -9.24 -4.73 9.45
C THR A 191 -8.19 -4.78 8.36
N LEU A 192 -7.71 -3.64 7.85
CA LEU A 192 -6.78 -3.58 6.74
C LEU A 192 -5.57 -4.53 6.91
N PRO A 193 -4.83 -4.54 8.03
CA PRO A 193 -3.67 -5.42 8.16
C PRO A 193 -4.05 -6.90 8.20
N SER A 194 -5.17 -7.25 8.84
CA SER A 194 -5.61 -8.63 8.97
C SER A 194 -6.23 -9.22 7.70
N MET A 195 -6.60 -8.38 6.71
CA MET A 195 -7.09 -8.86 5.42
C MET A 195 -6.06 -9.73 4.68
N ASN A 196 -4.77 -9.58 4.98
CA ASN A 196 -3.73 -10.45 4.42
C ASN A 196 -4.01 -11.95 4.64
N ALA A 197 -4.63 -12.32 5.75
CA ALA A 197 -5.02 -13.69 6.03
C ALA A 197 -6.02 -14.27 5.04
N GLY A 198 -6.89 -13.41 4.54
CA GLY A 198 -7.86 -13.81 3.54
C GLY A 198 -7.26 -13.95 2.13
N ILE A 199 -5.97 -13.61 1.94
CA ILE A 199 -5.29 -13.77 0.64
C ILE A 199 -4.67 -15.17 0.62
N THR A 200 -5.35 -16.12 0.03
CA THR A 200 -4.85 -17.49 -0.16
C THR A 200 -4.42 -17.71 -1.62
N GLY A 201 -5.25 -18.25 -2.46
CA GLY A 201 -4.94 -18.48 -3.88
C GLY A 201 -5.35 -17.37 -4.86
N GLN A 202 -6.02 -16.31 -4.40
CA GLN A 202 -6.64 -15.30 -5.28
C GLN A 202 -5.63 -14.52 -6.13
N THR A 203 -4.36 -14.44 -5.70
CA THR A 203 -3.30 -13.73 -6.43
C THR A 203 -2.62 -14.56 -7.51
N LEU A 204 -2.80 -15.89 -7.54
CA LEU A 204 -2.09 -16.77 -8.47
C LEU A 204 -2.39 -16.43 -9.93
N LYS A 205 -3.65 -16.22 -10.28
CA LYS A 205 -4.06 -15.82 -11.63
C LYS A 205 -3.45 -14.45 -12.02
N ALA A 206 -3.41 -13.52 -11.08
CA ALA A 206 -2.81 -12.21 -11.30
C ALA A 206 -1.29 -12.32 -11.52
N ILE A 207 -0.60 -13.17 -10.76
CA ILE A 207 0.84 -13.44 -10.92
C ILE A 207 1.12 -14.02 -12.30
N ASP A 208 0.31 -14.96 -12.76
CA ASP A 208 0.46 -15.54 -14.12
C ASP A 208 0.22 -14.49 -15.22
N GLY A 209 -0.71 -13.56 -14.98
CA GLY A 209 -0.90 -12.41 -15.85
C GLY A 209 0.30 -11.45 -15.85
N LEU A 210 0.86 -11.18 -14.67
CA LEU A 210 2.05 -10.32 -14.54
C LEU A 210 3.30 -10.95 -15.18
N LYS A 211 3.47 -12.28 -15.11
CA LYS A 211 4.53 -13.00 -15.84
C LYS A 211 4.42 -12.87 -17.36
N LYS A 212 3.24 -12.51 -17.88
CA LYS A 212 2.98 -12.28 -19.31
C LYS A 212 2.88 -10.77 -19.65
N PHE A 213 3.00 -9.87 -18.65
CA PHE A 213 2.83 -8.44 -18.84
C PHE A 213 4.07 -7.83 -19.51
N LYS A 214 3.97 -7.58 -20.83
CA LYS A 214 5.07 -7.03 -21.66
C LYS A 214 5.09 -5.50 -21.72
N LYS A 215 4.01 -4.83 -21.27
CA LYS A 215 3.96 -3.37 -21.21
C LYS A 215 4.90 -2.86 -20.12
N PRO A 216 5.35 -1.59 -20.19
CA PRO A 216 6.33 -1.06 -19.24
C PRO A 216 5.94 -1.28 -17.76
N PHE A 217 6.91 -1.75 -16.97
CA PHE A 217 6.78 -1.95 -15.53
C PHE A 217 7.97 -1.36 -14.80
N LEU A 218 7.76 -0.37 -13.96
CA LEU A 218 8.78 0.32 -13.18
C LEU A 218 8.64 -0.04 -11.70
N SER A 219 9.75 -0.37 -11.04
CA SER A 219 9.77 -0.57 -9.59
C SER A 219 10.62 0.49 -8.91
N LEU A 220 10.04 1.17 -7.92
CA LEU A 220 10.65 2.24 -7.13
C LEU A 220 10.56 1.87 -5.66
N ILE A 221 11.65 1.94 -4.89
CA ILE A 221 11.60 1.58 -3.47
C ILE A 221 12.27 2.61 -2.57
N GLY A 222 11.68 2.85 -1.39
CA GLY A 222 12.26 3.62 -0.29
C GLY A 222 12.98 2.70 0.68
N LEU A 223 14.30 2.80 0.80
CA LEU A 223 15.13 1.85 1.55
C LEU A 223 14.98 1.92 3.08
N GLN A 224 14.29 2.94 3.60
CA GLN A 224 13.97 3.01 5.02
C GLN A 224 12.76 2.12 5.39
N ASP A 225 11.92 1.74 4.43
CA ASP A 225 10.86 0.74 4.61
C ASP A 225 11.46 -0.67 4.66
N LYS A 226 11.51 -1.24 5.86
CA LYS A 226 12.10 -2.57 6.09
C LYS A 226 11.17 -3.72 5.70
N LEU A 227 9.90 -3.45 5.45
CA LEU A 227 8.92 -4.45 5.02
C LEU A 227 8.86 -4.57 3.49
N LEU A 228 8.55 -3.48 2.80
CA LEU A 228 8.27 -3.49 1.36
C LEU A 228 9.36 -2.79 0.52
N GLY A 229 10.20 -1.95 1.13
CA GLY A 229 11.28 -1.21 0.46
C GLY A 229 12.58 -1.99 0.34
N THR A 230 12.53 -3.29 0.11
CA THR A 230 13.73 -4.13 0.07
C THR A 230 14.20 -4.45 -1.36
N PRO A 231 15.53 -4.45 -1.63
CA PRO A 231 16.05 -4.85 -2.93
C PRO A 231 15.60 -6.25 -3.35
N ARG A 232 15.33 -7.15 -2.40
CA ARG A 232 14.83 -8.50 -2.65
C ARG A 232 13.46 -8.46 -3.35
N ILE A 233 12.52 -7.65 -2.84
CA ILE A 233 11.18 -7.51 -3.41
C ILE A 233 11.27 -6.84 -4.78
N GLN A 234 12.05 -5.76 -4.91
CA GLN A 234 12.27 -5.09 -6.18
C GLN A 234 12.80 -6.06 -7.25
N ASN A 235 13.85 -6.81 -6.93
CA ASN A 235 14.46 -7.79 -7.85
C ASN A 235 13.48 -8.90 -8.23
N ARG A 236 12.57 -9.30 -7.33
CA ARG A 236 11.52 -10.28 -7.65
C ARG A 236 10.59 -9.74 -8.75
N PHE A 237 10.12 -8.50 -8.66
CA PHE A 237 9.31 -7.90 -9.71
C PHE A 237 10.07 -7.77 -11.03
N ILE A 238 11.33 -7.31 -11.00
CA ILE A 238 12.17 -7.14 -12.18
C ILE A 238 12.36 -8.48 -12.92
N LYS A 239 12.55 -9.57 -12.18
CA LYS A 239 12.69 -10.90 -12.75
C LYS A 239 11.36 -11.48 -13.23
N MET A 240 10.27 -11.20 -12.53
CA MET A 240 8.96 -11.81 -12.81
C MET A 240 8.24 -11.15 -13.99
N VAL A 241 8.34 -9.82 -14.14
CA VAL A 241 7.53 -9.06 -15.10
C VAL A 241 8.35 -8.70 -16.33
N PRO A 242 8.05 -9.28 -17.53
CA PRO A 242 8.83 -9.02 -18.75
C PRO A 242 8.95 -7.53 -19.11
N GLY A 243 7.91 -6.75 -18.87
CA GLY A 243 7.89 -5.30 -19.09
C GLY A 243 8.81 -4.48 -18.19
N ALA A 244 9.44 -5.08 -17.19
CA ALA A 244 10.42 -4.44 -16.33
C ALA A 244 11.79 -4.28 -17.01
N LYS A 245 12.10 -5.14 -18.01
CA LYS A 245 13.38 -5.08 -18.70
C LYS A 245 13.61 -3.71 -19.36
N GLY A 246 14.76 -3.11 -19.08
CA GLY A 246 15.16 -1.81 -19.67
C GLY A 246 14.46 -0.60 -19.07
N GLN A 247 13.76 -0.74 -17.94
CA GLN A 247 13.20 0.39 -17.20
C GLN A 247 14.19 0.91 -16.15
N ASP A 248 14.02 2.17 -15.76
CA ASP A 248 14.92 2.89 -14.85
C ASP A 248 14.49 2.66 -13.38
N HIS A 249 14.61 1.42 -12.91
CA HIS A 249 14.30 1.05 -11.52
C HIS A 249 15.21 1.81 -10.56
N GLU A 250 14.66 2.31 -9.45
CA GLU A 250 15.41 3.17 -8.55
C GLU A 250 15.15 2.84 -7.07
N GLN A 251 16.15 3.13 -6.23
CA GLN A 251 16.15 2.93 -4.79
C GLN A 251 16.47 4.25 -4.09
N PHE A 252 15.60 4.70 -3.18
CA PHE A 252 15.71 5.99 -2.49
C PHE A 252 16.11 5.77 -1.04
N LYS A 253 17.33 6.16 -0.68
CA LYS A 253 17.87 6.01 0.69
C LYS A 253 17.13 6.88 1.70
N GLU A 254 16.58 8.01 1.26
CA GLU A 254 15.90 9.01 2.07
C GLU A 254 14.40 8.75 2.27
N ALA A 255 13.82 7.77 1.59
CA ALA A 255 12.38 7.49 1.65
C ALA A 255 12.06 6.25 2.49
N ASN A 256 10.93 6.30 3.19
CA ASN A 256 10.37 5.22 3.99
C ASN A 256 9.08 4.67 3.34
N HIS A 257 8.21 4.06 4.11
CA HIS A 257 7.01 3.36 3.66
C HIS A 257 6.07 4.25 2.84
N PHE A 258 5.77 5.47 3.30
CA PHE A 258 4.95 6.43 2.56
C PHE A 258 5.81 7.31 1.65
N ILE A 259 6.44 6.69 0.66
CA ILE A 259 7.35 7.33 -0.29
C ILE A 259 6.73 8.55 -0.99
N GLN A 260 5.41 8.57 -1.17
CA GLN A 260 4.65 9.67 -1.76
C GLN A 260 4.63 10.91 -0.85
N GLU A 261 4.67 10.71 0.47
CA GLU A 261 4.77 11.82 1.42
C GLU A 261 6.20 12.33 1.52
N ASP A 262 7.17 11.41 1.59
CA ASP A 262 8.57 11.75 1.76
C ASP A 262 9.15 12.49 0.55
N ILE A 263 8.96 11.94 -0.66
CA ILE A 263 9.57 12.41 -1.91
C ILE A 263 8.55 12.46 -3.07
N GLY A 264 7.31 12.84 -2.80
CA GLY A 264 6.20 12.79 -3.76
C GLY A 264 6.45 13.56 -5.06
N GLU A 265 7.16 14.70 -5.01
CA GLU A 265 7.50 15.46 -6.20
C GLU A 265 8.50 14.71 -7.09
N ILE A 266 9.47 14.01 -6.47
CA ILE A 266 10.42 13.13 -7.18
C ILE A 266 9.66 11.96 -7.80
N MET A 267 8.71 11.37 -7.07
CA MET A 267 7.87 10.29 -7.61
C MET A 267 7.08 10.75 -8.84
N ALA A 268 6.50 11.94 -8.80
CA ALA A 268 5.79 12.52 -9.94
C ALA A 268 6.70 12.69 -11.16
N GLU A 269 7.94 13.15 -10.95
CA GLU A 269 8.91 13.30 -12.02
C GLU A 269 9.36 11.95 -12.59
N ARG A 270 9.54 10.92 -11.75
CA ARG A 270 9.86 9.56 -12.22
C ARG A 270 8.69 8.97 -13.02
N MET A 271 7.46 9.20 -12.57
CA MET A 271 6.26 8.78 -13.29
C MET A 271 6.16 9.49 -14.66
N HIS A 272 6.40 10.80 -14.72
CA HIS A 272 6.43 11.55 -15.96
C HIS A 272 7.48 11.00 -16.95
N LYS A 273 8.72 10.84 -16.49
CA LYS A 273 9.80 10.27 -17.32
C LYS A 273 9.45 8.89 -17.84
N PHE A 274 8.86 8.03 -17.00
CA PHE A 274 8.42 6.69 -17.39
C PHE A 274 7.36 6.74 -18.50
N ILE A 275 6.35 7.61 -18.36
CA ILE A 275 5.29 7.77 -19.36
C ILE A 275 5.89 8.27 -20.70
N VAL A 276 6.73 9.31 -20.67
CA VAL A 276 7.34 9.89 -21.85
C VAL A 276 8.27 8.89 -22.55
N LYS A 277 9.18 8.24 -21.80
CA LYS A 277 10.12 7.23 -22.31
C LYS A 277 9.39 6.11 -23.05
N ASN A 278 8.27 5.67 -22.54
CA ASN A 278 7.53 4.53 -23.08
C ASN A 278 6.37 4.93 -24.02
N LYS A 279 6.15 6.23 -24.24
CA LYS A 279 5.08 6.78 -25.12
C LYS A 279 3.68 6.25 -24.75
N ILE A 280 3.36 6.23 -23.46
CA ILE A 280 2.10 5.69 -22.92
C ILE A 280 1.26 6.77 -22.22
#